data_664983c1ab03c51b55a55cb7938287c5
#
_entry.id   664983c1ab03c51b55a55cb7938287c5
#
_cell.length_a   1.000
_cell.length_b   1.000
_cell.length_c   1.000
_cell.angle_alpha   90.00
_cell.angle_beta   90.00
_cell.angle_gamma   90.00
#
_symmetry.space_group_name_H-M   'P 1'
#
loop_
_entity.id
_entity.type
_entity.pdbx_description
1 polymer ?
#
loop_
_entity_poly.entity_id
_entity_poly.type
_entity_poly.pdbx_seq_one_letter_code
_entity_poly.pdbx_strand_id
1 'polypeptide(L)'
;MSKKQVFQFLDAPREMPRKLPLALRTAGDWNELYGAFAQPEASHQAGRCLDCGNPYCEAKCPVHNYIPNWLQLVQEGRILEAAALCHETNPLPEMCGRVCPQDRLCEGACTLNDDFGAVTIGAVEKYIVDTAFAQGWRPDLSKVVATGKHVAVIGAGPAGLACADRLVRSGIAVTVFDRYEQIGGLMQFGIPSFKLDKAVIATRREVLEGMGVVFKLGVEIG
;
A
#
# COMPACT_ATOMS: atom_id res chain seq x y z
N MET A 1 -18.04 -8.01 -20.53
CA MET A 1 -16.59 -7.72 -20.29
C MET A 1 -16.11 -6.82 -21.42
N SER A 2 -15.82 -5.55 -21.13
CA SER A 2 -15.20 -4.62 -22.09
C SER A 2 -13.82 -5.18 -22.45
N LYS A 3 -13.49 -5.27 -23.74
CA LYS A 3 -12.14 -5.68 -24.17
C LYS A 3 -11.16 -4.63 -23.66
N LYS A 4 -10.09 -5.06 -22.98
CA LYS A 4 -8.99 -4.19 -22.54
C LYS A 4 -8.45 -3.41 -23.75
N GLN A 5 -8.46 -2.08 -23.68
CA GLN A 5 -7.89 -1.23 -24.70
C GLN A 5 -6.40 -1.00 -24.36
N VAL A 6 -5.52 -1.82 -24.90
CA VAL A 6 -4.07 -1.79 -24.60
C VAL A 6 -3.43 -0.42 -24.91
N PHE A 7 -4.00 0.34 -25.83
CA PHE A 7 -3.51 1.66 -26.24
C PHE A 7 -4.21 2.84 -25.56
N GLN A 8 -4.94 2.60 -24.46
CA GLN A 8 -5.64 3.67 -23.72
C GLN A 8 -4.71 4.81 -23.31
N PHE A 9 -3.43 4.54 -23.07
CA PHE A 9 -2.44 5.57 -22.70
C PHE A 9 -2.22 6.66 -23.79
N LEU A 10 -2.59 6.40 -25.04
CA LEU A 10 -2.52 7.41 -26.12
C LEU A 10 -3.59 8.49 -25.94
N ASP A 11 -4.77 8.12 -25.40
CA ASP A 11 -5.92 9.01 -25.22
C ASP A 11 -6.05 9.49 -23.78
N ALA A 12 -5.42 8.80 -22.84
CA ALA A 12 -5.48 9.05 -21.41
C ALA A 12 -4.11 9.57 -20.91
N PRO A 13 -3.91 10.85 -20.69
CA PRO A 13 -2.68 11.39 -20.11
C PRO A 13 -2.49 10.91 -18.68
N ARG A 14 -1.23 10.93 -18.19
CA ARG A 14 -0.92 10.69 -16.79
C ARG A 14 -1.53 11.81 -15.94
N GLU A 15 -2.35 11.42 -14.98
CA GLU A 15 -2.95 12.33 -14.01
C GLU A 15 -2.69 11.84 -12.59
N MET A 16 -2.29 12.75 -11.71
CA MET A 16 -2.13 12.51 -10.28
C MET A 16 -3.39 12.92 -9.53
N PRO A 17 -3.69 12.33 -8.37
CA PRO A 17 -4.75 12.84 -7.50
C PRO A 17 -4.57 14.32 -7.22
N ARG A 18 -5.68 15.03 -7.02
CA ARG A 18 -5.65 16.47 -6.74
C ARG A 18 -4.85 16.76 -5.47
N LYS A 19 -3.98 17.76 -5.56
CA LYS A 19 -3.28 18.28 -4.39
C LYS A 19 -4.21 19.18 -3.58
N LEU A 20 -4.06 19.19 -2.25
CA LEU A 20 -4.67 20.19 -1.41
C LEU A 20 -4.35 21.61 -1.92
N PRO A 21 -5.33 22.52 -1.99
CA PRO A 21 -5.09 23.92 -2.34
C PRO A 21 -4.02 24.55 -1.46
N LEU A 22 -3.19 25.42 -2.04
CA LEU A 22 -2.09 26.06 -1.32
C LEU A 22 -2.57 26.80 -0.08
N ALA A 23 -3.71 27.47 -0.15
CA ALA A 23 -4.30 28.20 0.99
C ALA A 23 -4.55 27.29 2.21
N LEU A 24 -5.04 26.05 1.99
CA LEU A 24 -5.25 25.08 3.07
C LEU A 24 -3.93 24.58 3.65
N ARG A 25 -2.93 24.33 2.78
CA ARG A 25 -1.61 23.89 3.22
C ARG A 25 -0.87 24.94 4.06
N THR A 26 -1.02 26.22 3.74
CA THR A 26 -0.41 27.34 4.47
C THR A 26 -1.20 27.75 5.71
N ALA A 27 -2.49 27.39 5.80
CA ALA A 27 -3.32 27.65 6.97
C ALA A 27 -3.07 26.69 8.14
N GLY A 28 -2.11 25.77 8.02
CA GLY A 28 -1.78 24.81 9.07
C GLY A 28 -2.58 23.50 9.02
N ASP A 29 -3.26 23.24 7.91
CA ASP A 29 -3.86 21.94 7.65
C ASP A 29 -2.77 20.94 7.26
N TRP A 30 -2.46 20.02 8.19
CA TRP A 30 -1.41 19.00 8.02
C TRP A 30 -1.94 17.68 7.43
N ASN A 31 -3.13 17.71 6.80
CA ASN A 31 -3.67 16.56 6.08
C ASN A 31 -2.79 16.16 4.89
N GLU A 32 -2.99 14.96 4.38
CA GLU A 32 -2.22 14.45 3.24
C GLU A 32 -2.30 15.41 2.04
N LEU A 33 -1.14 15.69 1.46
CA LEU A 33 -1.00 16.63 0.34
C LEU A 33 -1.78 16.18 -0.90
N TYR A 34 -1.80 14.89 -1.18
CA TYR A 34 -2.53 14.29 -2.28
C TYR A 34 -3.79 13.62 -1.77
N GLY A 35 -4.93 13.98 -2.35
CA GLY A 35 -6.19 13.29 -2.13
C GLY A 35 -6.16 11.83 -2.59
N ALA A 36 -7.29 11.16 -2.51
CA ALA A 36 -7.50 9.88 -3.14
C ALA A 36 -8.11 10.09 -4.55
N PHE A 37 -7.90 9.13 -5.45
CA PHE A 37 -8.70 9.03 -6.66
C PHE A 37 -10.15 8.69 -6.34
N ALA A 38 -11.09 9.22 -7.13
CA ALA A 38 -12.40 8.61 -7.24
C ALA A 38 -12.32 7.33 -8.09
N GLN A 39 -13.33 6.45 -7.96
CA GLN A 39 -13.33 5.16 -8.67
C GLN A 39 -13.16 5.28 -10.19
N PRO A 40 -13.84 6.20 -10.91
CA PRO A 40 -13.63 6.37 -12.33
C PRO A 40 -12.20 6.83 -12.69
N GLU A 41 -11.63 7.73 -11.89
CA GLU A 41 -10.26 8.24 -12.08
C GLU A 41 -9.23 7.13 -11.87
N ALA A 42 -9.37 6.34 -10.80
CA ALA A 42 -8.49 5.21 -10.52
C ALA A 42 -8.53 4.15 -11.64
N SER A 43 -9.73 3.78 -12.09
CA SER A 43 -9.93 2.85 -13.19
C SER A 43 -9.33 3.38 -14.50
N HIS A 44 -9.51 4.68 -14.79
CA HIS A 44 -8.96 5.32 -15.97
C HIS A 44 -7.43 5.35 -15.95
N GLN A 45 -6.81 5.70 -14.82
CA GLN A 45 -5.35 5.68 -14.69
C GLN A 45 -4.76 4.27 -14.68
N ALA A 46 -5.44 3.30 -14.06
CA ALA A 46 -5.04 1.89 -14.10
C ALA A 46 -5.09 1.32 -15.52
N GLY A 47 -6.07 1.74 -16.32
CA GLY A 47 -6.24 1.31 -17.71
C GLY A 47 -5.12 1.75 -18.66
N ARG A 48 -4.26 2.68 -18.25
CA ARG A 48 -3.05 3.04 -19.01
C ARG A 48 -2.00 1.93 -19.03
N CYS A 49 -2.11 0.92 -18.17
CA CYS A 49 -1.15 -0.17 -18.07
C CYS A 49 -1.16 -1.02 -19.36
N LEU A 50 0.03 -1.21 -19.94
CA LEU A 50 0.23 -2.03 -21.15
C LEU A 50 0.11 -3.53 -20.89
N ASP A 51 0.14 -3.97 -19.63
CA ASP A 51 0.19 -5.38 -19.27
C ASP A 51 1.41 -6.07 -19.89
N CYS A 52 2.58 -5.52 -19.63
CA CYS A 52 3.84 -5.99 -20.19
C CYS A 52 4.11 -7.45 -19.81
N GLY A 53 4.47 -8.29 -20.79
CA GLY A 53 4.89 -9.67 -20.54
C GLY A 53 6.17 -9.79 -19.71
N ASN A 54 6.99 -8.71 -19.66
CA ASN A 54 8.10 -8.53 -18.75
C ASN A 54 7.92 -7.23 -17.97
N PRO A 55 7.21 -7.25 -16.82
CA PRO A 55 6.83 -6.06 -16.09
C PRO A 55 8.02 -5.46 -15.31
N TYR A 56 8.72 -4.50 -15.91
CA TYR A 56 9.84 -3.82 -15.24
C TYR A 56 9.42 -3.12 -13.93
N CYS A 57 8.19 -2.64 -13.82
CA CYS A 57 7.65 -2.06 -12.60
C CYS A 57 7.62 -3.07 -11.45
N GLU A 58 7.25 -4.33 -11.71
CA GLU A 58 7.27 -5.42 -10.75
C GLU A 58 8.72 -5.83 -10.41
N ALA A 59 9.56 -6.01 -11.43
CA ALA A 59 10.96 -6.35 -11.24
C ALA A 59 11.74 -5.30 -10.42
N LYS A 60 11.39 -4.01 -10.58
CA LYS A 60 12.01 -2.91 -9.84
C LYS A 60 11.42 -2.68 -8.44
N CYS A 61 10.24 -3.24 -8.16
CA CYS A 61 9.63 -3.19 -6.84
C CYS A 61 10.42 -4.09 -5.87
N PRO A 62 10.91 -3.59 -4.71
CA PRO A 62 11.69 -4.40 -3.77
C PRO A 62 10.93 -5.60 -3.20
N VAL A 63 9.60 -5.58 -3.23
CA VAL A 63 8.74 -6.69 -2.79
C VAL A 63 8.08 -7.44 -3.97
N HIS A 64 8.50 -7.15 -5.20
CA HIS A 64 7.99 -7.79 -6.41
C HIS A 64 6.45 -7.87 -6.44
N ASN A 65 5.79 -6.74 -6.19
CA ASN A 65 4.33 -6.70 -6.12
C ASN A 65 3.72 -6.85 -7.53
N TYR A 66 2.66 -7.63 -7.65
CA TYR A 66 1.95 -7.98 -8.90
C TYR A 66 1.24 -6.78 -9.54
N ILE A 67 2.02 -5.75 -9.89
CA ILE A 67 1.54 -4.43 -10.28
C ILE A 67 0.61 -4.47 -11.49
N PRO A 68 0.94 -5.10 -12.63
CA PRO A 68 0.04 -5.15 -13.78
C PRO A 68 -1.28 -5.86 -13.45
N ASN A 69 -1.21 -6.93 -12.65
CA ASN A 69 -2.37 -7.74 -12.32
C ASN A 69 -3.39 -6.98 -11.47
N TRP A 70 -2.96 -6.29 -10.40
CA TRP A 70 -3.92 -5.52 -9.61
C TRP A 70 -4.35 -4.22 -10.32
N LEU A 71 -3.56 -3.63 -11.22
CA LEU A 71 -4.02 -2.55 -12.10
C LEU A 71 -5.18 -3.02 -12.99
N GLN A 72 -5.09 -4.22 -13.55
CA GLN A 72 -6.18 -4.81 -14.32
C GLN A 72 -7.43 -5.00 -13.46
N LEU A 73 -7.29 -5.52 -12.23
CA LEU A 73 -8.43 -5.68 -11.32
C LEU A 73 -9.11 -4.35 -10.97
N VAL A 74 -8.32 -3.26 -10.81
CA VAL A 74 -8.88 -1.91 -10.62
C VAL A 74 -9.65 -1.44 -11.84
N GLN A 75 -9.13 -1.67 -13.05
CA GLN A 75 -9.82 -1.33 -14.28
C GLN A 75 -11.16 -2.07 -14.41
N GLU A 76 -11.22 -3.30 -13.93
CA GLU A 76 -12.42 -4.14 -13.89
C GLU A 76 -13.38 -3.81 -12.73
N GLY A 77 -13.00 -2.90 -11.80
CA GLY A 77 -13.78 -2.57 -10.60
C GLY A 77 -13.70 -3.61 -9.48
N ARG A 78 -12.80 -4.58 -9.56
CA ARG A 78 -12.61 -5.69 -8.61
C ARG A 78 -11.65 -5.29 -7.47
N ILE A 79 -12.05 -4.28 -6.70
CA ILE A 79 -11.15 -3.61 -5.73
C ILE A 79 -10.73 -4.52 -4.58
N LEU A 80 -11.63 -5.37 -4.06
CA LEU A 80 -11.29 -6.26 -2.95
C LEU A 80 -10.29 -7.35 -3.37
N GLU A 81 -10.39 -7.83 -4.61
CA GLU A 81 -9.42 -8.75 -5.17
C GLU A 81 -8.08 -8.07 -5.45
N ALA A 82 -8.10 -6.82 -5.93
CA ALA A 82 -6.90 -6.02 -6.07
C ALA A 82 -6.20 -5.82 -4.72
N ALA A 83 -6.95 -5.55 -3.64
CA ALA A 83 -6.41 -5.42 -2.30
C ALA A 83 -5.78 -6.73 -1.79
N ALA A 84 -6.44 -7.86 -2.01
CA ALA A 84 -5.89 -9.17 -1.66
C ALA A 84 -4.56 -9.40 -2.38
N LEU A 85 -4.50 -9.11 -3.68
CA LEU A 85 -3.30 -9.30 -4.50
C LEU A 85 -2.17 -8.33 -4.12
N CYS A 86 -2.47 -7.06 -3.80
CA CYS A 86 -1.50 -6.11 -3.26
C CYS A 86 -0.83 -6.64 -1.99
N HIS A 87 -1.61 -7.26 -1.10
CA HIS A 87 -1.14 -7.77 0.18
C HIS A 87 -0.42 -9.13 0.08
N GLU A 88 -0.41 -9.77 -1.08
CA GLU A 88 0.23 -11.09 -1.22
C GLU A 88 1.75 -11.00 -1.08
N THR A 89 2.38 -10.00 -1.66
CA THR A 89 3.83 -9.79 -1.52
C THR A 89 4.18 -8.58 -0.65
N ASN A 90 3.30 -7.58 -0.55
CA ASN A 90 3.54 -6.35 0.21
C ASN A 90 2.73 -6.32 1.52
N PRO A 91 3.36 -6.39 2.71
CA PRO A 91 2.64 -6.30 3.98
C PRO A 91 2.04 -4.91 4.29
N LEU A 92 2.54 -3.84 3.65
CA LEU A 92 2.22 -2.45 3.96
C LEU A 92 1.90 -1.61 2.69
N PRO A 93 0.98 -2.05 1.81
CA PRO A 93 0.77 -1.36 0.54
C PRO A 93 0.20 0.06 0.73
N GLU A 94 -0.58 0.34 1.78
CA GLU A 94 -1.07 1.68 2.09
C GLU A 94 0.08 2.67 2.42
N MET A 95 1.18 2.17 2.99
CA MET A 95 2.39 2.97 3.23
C MET A 95 3.16 3.15 1.92
N CYS A 96 3.32 2.08 1.14
CA CYS A 96 4.05 2.12 -0.13
C CYS A 96 3.41 3.08 -1.13
N GLY A 97 2.10 3.09 -1.28
CA GLY A 97 1.37 4.02 -2.14
C GLY A 97 1.58 5.49 -1.77
N ARG A 98 2.01 5.78 -0.53
CA ARG A 98 2.23 7.14 -0.01
C ARG A 98 3.69 7.57 0.06
N VAL A 99 4.60 6.67 0.46
CA VAL A 99 5.96 7.07 0.87
C VAL A 99 7.09 6.46 0.05
N CYS A 100 6.83 5.41 -0.74
CA CYS A 100 7.85 4.88 -1.65
C CYS A 100 8.31 5.96 -2.64
N PRO A 101 9.59 5.99 -3.01
CA PRO A 101 10.10 6.81 -4.10
C PRO A 101 9.75 6.15 -5.45
N GLN A 102 8.46 6.18 -5.84
CA GLN A 102 7.96 5.48 -7.01
C GLN A 102 8.66 5.92 -8.31
N ASP A 103 9.07 7.20 -8.38
CA ASP A 103 9.85 7.78 -9.48
C ASP A 103 11.21 7.09 -9.71
N ARG A 104 11.77 6.45 -8.68
CA ARG A 104 13.02 5.68 -8.73
C ARG A 104 12.81 4.18 -8.75
N LEU A 105 11.59 3.73 -8.48
CA LEU A 105 11.20 2.32 -8.39
C LEU A 105 10.21 1.96 -9.50
N CYS A 106 9.01 1.55 -9.13
CA CYS A 106 8.01 1.01 -10.06
C CYS A 106 7.59 1.98 -11.17
N GLU A 107 7.33 3.26 -10.84
CA GLU A 107 6.95 4.25 -11.85
C GLU A 107 8.13 4.65 -12.72
N GLY A 108 9.32 4.82 -12.15
CA GLY A 108 10.54 5.10 -12.91
C GLY A 108 10.94 3.99 -13.87
N ALA A 109 10.55 2.74 -13.57
CA ALA A 109 10.80 1.58 -14.44
C ALA A 109 9.61 1.24 -15.36
N CYS A 110 8.53 2.02 -15.32
CA CYS A 110 7.38 1.80 -16.19
C CYS A 110 7.77 2.02 -17.66
N THR A 111 7.39 1.10 -18.54
CA THR A 111 7.64 1.20 -19.99
C THR A 111 7.11 2.50 -20.61
N LEU A 112 6.06 3.10 -20.04
CA LEU A 112 5.50 4.35 -20.50
C LEU A 112 6.24 5.60 -19.98
N ASN A 113 7.21 5.45 -19.08
CA ASN A 113 7.74 6.57 -18.30
C ASN A 113 8.31 7.69 -19.18
N ASP A 114 9.12 7.34 -20.17
CA ASP A 114 9.92 8.33 -20.90
C ASP A 114 9.10 9.13 -21.92
N ASP A 115 8.16 8.48 -22.63
CA ASP A 115 7.43 9.11 -23.72
C ASP A 115 6.01 9.56 -23.36
N PHE A 116 5.32 8.80 -22.49
CA PHE A 116 3.89 9.00 -22.19
C PHE A 116 3.63 9.29 -20.71
N GLY A 117 4.65 9.30 -19.87
CA GLY A 117 4.57 9.33 -18.43
C GLY A 117 4.08 8.00 -17.85
N ALA A 118 4.74 7.55 -16.80
CA ALA A 118 4.44 6.29 -16.11
C ALA A 118 2.95 6.16 -15.72
N VAL A 119 2.45 4.94 -15.55
CA VAL A 119 1.19 4.71 -14.82
C VAL A 119 1.36 5.25 -13.40
N THR A 120 0.33 5.88 -12.84
CA THR A 120 0.31 6.40 -11.46
C THR A 120 0.16 5.29 -10.45
N ILE A 121 1.15 4.40 -10.39
CA ILE A 121 1.13 3.13 -9.65
C ILE A 121 0.88 3.37 -8.17
N GLY A 122 1.66 4.27 -7.54
CA GLY A 122 1.52 4.54 -6.11
C GLY A 122 0.17 5.13 -5.74
N ALA A 123 -0.38 6.03 -6.56
CA ALA A 123 -1.69 6.62 -6.29
C ALA A 123 -2.84 5.61 -6.45
N VAL A 124 -2.72 4.67 -7.40
CA VAL A 124 -3.69 3.57 -7.56
C VAL A 124 -3.55 2.56 -6.41
N GLU A 125 -2.33 2.21 -5.97
CA GLU A 125 -2.10 1.36 -4.81
C GLU A 125 -2.74 1.95 -3.54
N LYS A 126 -2.53 3.26 -3.29
CA LYS A 126 -3.22 4.00 -2.22
C LYS A 126 -4.73 3.85 -2.33
N TYR A 127 -5.31 4.10 -3.50
CA TYR A 127 -6.75 4.01 -3.74
C TYR A 127 -7.29 2.60 -3.44
N ILE A 128 -6.62 1.55 -3.90
CA ILE A 128 -7.02 0.16 -3.66
C ILE A 128 -7.18 -0.10 -2.17
N VAL A 129 -6.14 0.19 -1.39
CA VAL A 129 -6.09 -0.19 0.02
C VAL A 129 -7.00 0.67 0.87
N ASP A 130 -7.01 1.99 0.65
CA ASP A 130 -7.91 2.89 1.36
C ASP A 130 -9.38 2.51 1.13
N THR A 131 -9.75 2.22 -0.12
CA THR A 131 -11.11 1.81 -0.49
C THR A 131 -11.47 0.45 0.13
N ALA A 132 -10.57 -0.53 0.06
CA ALA A 132 -10.82 -1.85 0.62
C ALA A 132 -10.98 -1.81 2.15
N PHE A 133 -10.13 -1.06 2.85
CA PHE A 133 -10.23 -0.92 4.31
C PHE A 133 -11.51 -0.17 4.72
N ALA A 134 -11.90 0.87 3.96
CA ALA A 134 -13.16 1.58 4.19
C ALA A 134 -14.39 0.68 3.98
N GLN A 135 -14.31 -0.30 3.08
CA GLN A 135 -15.34 -1.33 2.88
C GLN A 135 -15.27 -2.49 3.89
N GLY A 136 -14.38 -2.42 4.88
CA GLY A 136 -14.23 -3.44 5.90
C GLY A 136 -13.42 -4.67 5.48
N TRP A 137 -12.76 -4.63 4.31
CA TRP A 137 -11.89 -5.74 3.90
C TRP A 137 -10.74 -5.95 4.89
N ARG A 138 -10.46 -7.21 5.17
CA ARG A 138 -9.32 -7.64 6.00
C ARG A 138 -8.67 -8.86 5.35
N PRO A 139 -7.36 -9.10 5.60
CA PRO A 139 -6.70 -10.31 5.13
C PRO A 139 -7.41 -11.58 5.62
N ASP A 140 -7.66 -12.50 4.69
CA ASP A 140 -8.27 -13.80 5.02
C ASP A 140 -7.20 -14.77 5.54
N LEU A 141 -7.35 -15.19 6.79
CA LEU A 141 -6.49 -16.17 7.45
C LEU A 141 -7.21 -17.51 7.69
N SER A 142 -8.39 -17.71 7.14
CA SER A 142 -9.22 -18.91 7.40
C SER A 142 -8.53 -20.22 7.01
N LYS A 143 -7.57 -20.17 6.10
CA LYS A 143 -6.79 -21.34 5.65
C LYS A 143 -5.44 -21.50 6.37
N VAL A 144 -5.11 -20.59 7.28
CA VAL A 144 -3.85 -20.61 8.01
C VAL A 144 -3.93 -21.65 9.13
N VAL A 145 -3.01 -22.60 9.11
CA VAL A 145 -2.92 -23.63 10.15
C VAL A 145 -1.91 -23.19 11.19
N ALA A 146 -2.32 -23.14 12.47
CA ALA A 146 -1.44 -22.78 13.55
C ALA A 146 -0.31 -23.81 13.72
N THR A 147 0.92 -23.33 13.78
CA THR A 147 2.12 -24.20 13.95
C THR A 147 2.45 -24.51 15.41
N GLY A 148 1.79 -23.87 16.37
CA GLY A 148 2.14 -23.92 17.79
C GLY A 148 3.41 -23.15 18.16
N LYS A 149 4.08 -22.53 17.21
CA LYS A 149 5.28 -21.72 17.44
C LYS A 149 4.90 -20.27 17.79
N HIS A 150 5.77 -19.62 18.59
CA HIS A 150 5.60 -18.23 18.98
C HIS A 150 6.93 -17.48 18.77
N VAL A 151 6.87 -16.29 18.17
CA VAL A 151 8.03 -15.45 17.89
C VAL A 151 7.84 -14.08 18.53
N ALA A 152 8.88 -13.59 19.18
CA ALA A 152 9.00 -12.21 19.65
C ALA A 152 9.69 -11.37 18.57
N VAL A 153 9.05 -10.29 18.13
CA VAL A 153 9.62 -9.31 17.20
C VAL A 153 9.97 -8.05 18.00
N ILE A 154 11.22 -7.63 17.92
CA ILE A 154 11.70 -6.43 18.60
C ILE A 154 11.71 -5.26 17.63
N GLY A 155 10.89 -4.26 17.91
CA GLY A 155 10.68 -3.07 17.10
C GLY A 155 9.38 -3.15 16.28
N ALA A 156 8.48 -2.18 16.48
CA ALA A 156 7.23 -2.01 15.74
C ALA A 156 7.37 -1.01 14.57
N GLY A 157 8.57 -0.85 14.03
CA GLY A 157 8.80 -0.11 12.78
C GLY A 157 8.38 -0.91 11.54
N PRO A 158 8.53 -0.36 10.31
CA PRO A 158 8.06 -1.01 9.09
C PRO A 158 8.59 -2.44 8.91
N ALA A 159 9.85 -2.70 9.25
CA ALA A 159 10.45 -4.04 9.16
C ALA A 159 9.80 -5.04 10.13
N GLY A 160 9.60 -4.64 11.40
CA GLY A 160 8.95 -5.49 12.40
C GLY A 160 7.48 -5.74 12.08
N LEU A 161 6.73 -4.74 11.61
CA LEU A 161 5.34 -4.89 11.19
C LEU A 161 5.22 -5.84 10.00
N ALA A 162 6.12 -5.72 9.01
CA ALA A 162 6.18 -6.62 7.86
C ALA A 162 6.52 -8.06 8.27
N CYS A 163 7.48 -8.22 9.19
CA CYS A 163 7.83 -9.52 9.77
C CYS A 163 6.63 -10.15 10.48
N ALA A 164 5.92 -9.38 11.33
CA ALA A 164 4.75 -9.84 12.06
C ALA A 164 3.64 -10.30 11.11
N ASP A 165 3.32 -9.54 10.05
CA ASP A 165 2.35 -9.93 9.03
C ASP A 165 2.70 -11.29 8.41
N ARG A 166 3.96 -11.48 7.98
CA ARG A 166 4.39 -12.72 7.34
C ARG A 166 4.36 -13.92 8.28
N LEU A 167 4.77 -13.75 9.53
CA LEU A 167 4.76 -14.80 10.52
C LEU A 167 3.32 -15.27 10.82
N VAL A 168 2.39 -14.34 11.03
CA VAL A 168 0.98 -14.69 11.29
C VAL A 168 0.37 -15.41 10.10
N ARG A 169 0.60 -14.96 8.86
CA ARG A 169 0.17 -15.67 7.66
C ARG A 169 0.77 -17.05 7.50
N SER A 170 1.91 -17.32 8.17
CA SER A 170 2.55 -18.63 8.23
C SER A 170 2.11 -19.48 9.42
N GLY A 171 1.08 -19.07 10.16
CA GLY A 171 0.54 -19.79 11.32
C GLY A 171 1.39 -19.71 12.57
N ILE A 172 2.25 -18.71 12.69
CA ILE A 172 3.12 -18.50 13.84
C ILE A 172 2.54 -17.36 14.68
N ALA A 173 2.33 -17.60 15.98
CA ALA A 173 1.90 -16.57 16.92
C ALA A 173 3.02 -15.52 17.11
N VAL A 174 2.63 -14.23 17.18
CA VAL A 174 3.59 -13.13 17.22
C VAL A 174 3.28 -12.16 18.35
N THR A 175 4.32 -11.80 19.10
CA THR A 175 4.29 -10.64 20.00
C THR A 175 5.35 -9.64 19.53
N VAL A 176 4.90 -8.42 19.24
CA VAL A 176 5.78 -7.31 18.85
C VAL A 176 6.02 -6.43 20.08
N PHE A 177 7.29 -6.19 20.38
CA PHE A 177 7.71 -5.29 21.46
C PHE A 177 8.27 -4.00 20.87
N ASP A 178 7.94 -2.87 21.45
CA ASP A 178 8.58 -1.59 21.11
C ASP A 178 8.70 -0.70 22.34
N ARG A 179 9.79 0.06 22.43
CA ARG A 179 10.01 1.03 23.51
C ARG A 179 9.06 2.22 23.46
N TYR A 180 8.52 2.53 22.30
CA TYR A 180 7.53 3.59 22.11
C TYR A 180 6.11 3.06 22.34
N GLU A 181 5.19 3.95 22.70
CA GLU A 181 3.78 3.63 22.95
C GLU A 181 2.95 3.49 21.66
N GLN A 182 3.55 3.78 20.51
CA GLN A 182 2.90 3.73 19.20
C GLN A 182 3.74 2.91 18.21
N ILE A 183 3.04 2.17 17.35
CA ILE A 183 3.68 1.44 16.26
C ILE A 183 4.08 2.39 15.11
N GLY A 184 4.89 1.90 14.18
CA GLY A 184 5.22 2.57 12.93
C GLY A 184 6.67 3.05 12.85
N GLY A 185 7.38 3.19 13.97
CA GLY A 185 8.74 3.67 13.98
C GLY A 185 8.89 5.01 13.22
N LEU A 186 9.80 5.11 12.25
CA LEU A 186 9.98 6.34 11.48
C LEU A 186 8.74 6.75 10.66
N MET A 187 7.84 5.85 10.32
CA MET A 187 6.57 6.21 9.68
C MET A 187 5.71 7.06 10.64
N GLN A 188 5.73 6.75 11.93
CA GLN A 188 5.00 7.47 12.97
C GLN A 188 5.72 8.76 13.38
N PHE A 189 7.02 8.67 13.66
CA PHE A 189 7.75 9.73 14.34
C PHE A 189 8.62 10.59 13.41
N GLY A 190 8.92 10.09 12.19
CA GLY A 190 9.83 10.75 11.25
C GLY A 190 9.16 11.33 10.01
N ILE A 191 8.09 10.70 9.51
CA ILE A 191 7.39 11.18 8.31
C ILE A 191 6.30 12.17 8.69
N PRO A 192 6.26 13.38 8.09
CA PRO A 192 5.21 14.37 8.37
C PRO A 192 3.81 13.88 7.97
N SER A 193 2.77 14.32 8.70
CA SER A 193 1.37 13.93 8.46
C SER A 193 0.87 14.29 7.05
N PHE A 194 1.35 15.39 6.49
CA PHE A 194 0.98 15.77 5.12
C PHE A 194 1.51 14.79 4.04
N LYS A 195 2.44 13.92 4.38
CA LYS A 195 2.95 12.84 3.51
C LYS A 195 2.34 11.49 3.87
N LEU A 196 2.11 11.24 5.15
CA LEU A 196 1.51 10.01 5.67
C LEU A 196 0.67 10.34 6.91
N ASP A 197 -0.64 10.30 6.77
CA ASP A 197 -1.56 10.50 7.89
C ASP A 197 -1.38 9.39 8.93
N LYS A 198 -1.33 9.75 10.21
CA LYS A 198 -1.13 8.80 11.31
C LYS A 198 -2.33 7.88 11.52
N ALA A 199 -3.52 8.27 11.08
CA ALA A 199 -4.69 7.40 11.04
C ALA A 199 -4.45 6.15 10.18
N VAL A 200 -3.66 6.25 9.11
CA VAL A 200 -3.30 5.10 8.26
C VAL A 200 -2.49 4.06 9.06
N ILE A 201 -1.57 4.53 9.92
CA ILE A 201 -0.79 3.64 10.80
C ILE A 201 -1.69 3.01 11.88
N ALA A 202 -2.63 3.79 12.43
CA ALA A 202 -3.61 3.28 13.39
C ALA A 202 -4.48 2.17 12.77
N THR A 203 -4.98 2.39 11.54
CA THR A 203 -5.73 1.36 10.80
C THR A 203 -4.89 0.10 10.58
N ARG A 204 -3.61 0.22 10.22
CA ARG A 204 -2.71 -0.95 10.09
C ARG A 204 -2.55 -1.69 11.42
N ARG A 205 -2.48 -0.99 12.54
CA ARG A 205 -2.46 -1.60 13.86
C ARG A 205 -3.69 -2.47 14.07
N GLU A 206 -4.89 -1.93 13.84
CA GLU A 206 -6.15 -2.67 13.96
C GLU A 206 -6.17 -3.92 13.08
N VAL A 207 -5.67 -3.81 11.84
CA VAL A 207 -5.57 -4.95 10.91
C VAL A 207 -4.68 -6.03 11.49
N LEU A 208 -3.49 -5.69 11.97
CA LEU A 208 -2.54 -6.67 12.54
C LEU A 208 -3.06 -7.28 13.84
N GLU A 209 -3.69 -6.50 14.72
CA GLU A 209 -4.35 -7.01 15.94
C GLU A 209 -5.49 -7.98 15.56
N GLY A 210 -6.29 -7.64 14.55
CA GLY A 210 -7.33 -8.52 14.00
C GLY A 210 -6.79 -9.81 13.37
N MET A 211 -5.53 -9.80 12.89
CA MET A 211 -4.82 -11.00 12.43
C MET A 211 -4.23 -11.83 13.58
N GLY A 212 -4.28 -11.35 14.81
CA GLY A 212 -3.76 -12.04 16.00
C GLY A 212 -2.36 -11.61 16.45
N VAL A 213 -1.82 -10.51 15.91
CA VAL A 213 -0.58 -9.93 16.42
C VAL A 213 -0.83 -9.27 17.77
N VAL A 214 0.01 -9.60 18.77
CA VAL A 214 -0.03 -8.97 20.08
C VAL A 214 1.04 -7.89 20.15
N PHE A 215 0.66 -6.66 20.50
CA PHE A 215 1.60 -5.56 20.72
C PHE A 215 1.85 -5.35 22.22
N LYS A 216 3.13 -5.27 22.61
CA LYS A 216 3.60 -4.84 23.93
C LYS A 216 4.45 -3.59 23.73
N LEU A 217 3.80 -2.43 23.79
CA LEU A 217 4.38 -1.13 23.58
C LEU A 217 4.81 -0.49 24.91
N GLY A 218 5.73 0.50 24.85
CA GLY A 218 6.32 1.09 26.07
C GLY A 218 7.28 0.13 26.79
N VAL A 219 7.78 -0.89 26.10
CA VAL A 219 8.67 -1.92 26.67
C VAL A 219 9.99 -1.92 25.90
N GLU A 220 11.06 -1.54 26.57
CA GLU A 220 12.41 -1.61 26.03
C GLU A 220 13.00 -3.00 26.28
N ILE A 221 13.60 -3.59 25.23
CA ILE A 221 14.25 -4.90 25.25
C ILE A 221 15.74 -4.70 24.97
N GLY A 222 16.59 -5.09 25.93
CA GLY A 222 18.06 -4.99 25.83
C GLY A 222 18.68 -4.11 26.87
#